data_734116c11f77bea7bccec17c6d282168
#
_entry.id   734116c11f77bea7bccec17c6d282168
#
_cell.length_a   1.000
_cell.length_b   1.000
_cell.length_c   1.000
_cell.angle_alpha   90.00
_cell.angle_beta   90.00
_cell.angle_gamma   90.00
#
_symmetry.space_group_name_H-M   'P 1'
#
loop_
_entity.id
_entity.type
_entity.pdbx_description
1 polymer ?
#
loop_
_entity_poly.entity_id
_entity_poly.type
_entity_poly.pdbx_seq_one_letter_code
_entity_poly.pdbx_strand_id
1 'polypeptide(L)'
;MKKSVVACLMLGLFLFMIPYFSCAQDPNVIKLPPPQTDGGKPLMQALKLRQSTRGNFGPEEKLSMQTLSNLLWAADGVNRPNNFRTAPSAAGWHNIEIYVATADGLFLFDPLQHALKVISKEDVRAISGLEGQAAAPGSKMGTQDFAKTAPLSLIYVADMTKTKGMKYQGEDVGIAWSYANAGAISENVYLFCASEGLACIIRAMFDQAKVASTFKLRPEEKPILTQTIAQFKK
;
A
#
# COMPACT_ATOMS: atom_id res chain seq x y z
N MET A 1 -62.96 -61.02 11.38
CA MET A 1 -61.93 -60.99 10.31
C MET A 1 -61.42 -59.54 10.22
N LYS A 2 -60.28 -59.25 10.78
CA LYS A 2 -59.65 -57.91 10.79
C LYS A 2 -58.47 -57.96 9.82
N LYS A 3 -58.50 -57.12 8.78
CA LYS A 3 -57.39 -56.93 7.83
C LYS A 3 -56.54 -55.77 8.34
N SER A 4 -55.32 -56.07 8.73
CA SER A 4 -54.31 -55.06 9.06
C SER A 4 -53.64 -54.58 7.78
N VAL A 5 -53.68 -53.26 7.54
CA VAL A 5 -52.96 -52.61 6.45
C VAL A 5 -51.68 -52.06 7.06
N VAL A 6 -50.52 -52.60 6.64
CA VAL A 6 -49.23 -52.11 7.00
C VAL A 6 -48.84 -51.03 5.97
N ALA A 7 -48.81 -49.79 6.40
CA ALA A 7 -48.29 -48.68 5.58
C ALA A 7 -46.78 -48.57 5.72
N CYS A 8 -46.02 -48.91 4.68
CA CYS A 8 -44.58 -48.61 4.60
C CYS A 8 -44.34 -47.13 4.31
N LEU A 9 -43.86 -46.40 5.28
CA LEU A 9 -43.33 -45.05 5.12
C LEU A 9 -41.90 -45.15 4.56
N MET A 10 -41.77 -44.89 3.24
CA MET A 10 -40.45 -44.67 2.63
C MET A 10 -40.05 -43.22 2.86
N LEU A 11 -39.18 -43.01 3.84
CA LEU A 11 -38.55 -41.71 4.10
C LEU A 11 -37.43 -41.52 3.07
N GLY A 12 -37.70 -40.79 1.99
CA GLY A 12 -36.69 -40.41 0.98
C GLY A 12 -35.75 -39.37 1.54
N LEU A 13 -34.51 -39.78 1.83
CA LEU A 13 -33.42 -38.90 2.23
C LEU A 13 -32.90 -38.14 0.98
N PHE A 14 -33.45 -36.95 0.72
CA PHE A 14 -32.91 -36.06 -0.32
C PHE A 14 -31.63 -35.43 0.24
N LEU A 15 -30.47 -36.01 -0.10
CA LEU A 15 -29.17 -35.34 0.10
C LEU A 15 -29.10 -34.15 -0.86
N PHE A 16 -29.32 -32.94 -0.37
CA PHE A 16 -29.00 -31.71 -1.07
C PHE A 16 -27.50 -31.63 -1.19
N MET A 17 -26.93 -32.05 -2.32
CA MET A 17 -25.57 -31.69 -2.74
C MET A 17 -25.56 -30.19 -3.02
N ILE A 18 -25.19 -29.39 -2.03
CA ILE A 18 -24.82 -27.97 -2.23
C ILE A 18 -23.50 -28.00 -2.99
N PRO A 19 -23.44 -27.50 -4.24
CA PRO A 19 -22.17 -27.35 -4.92
C PRO A 19 -21.33 -26.33 -4.13
N TYR A 20 -20.25 -26.79 -3.50
CA TYR A 20 -19.21 -25.90 -3.00
C TYR A 20 -18.57 -25.23 -4.21
N PHE A 21 -19.05 -24.03 -4.55
CA PHE A 21 -18.32 -23.13 -5.43
C PHE A 21 -17.04 -22.74 -4.68
N SER A 22 -15.97 -23.51 -4.87
CA SER A 22 -14.63 -23.08 -4.54
C SER A 22 -14.31 -21.93 -5.49
N CYS A 23 -14.48 -20.70 -5.03
CA CYS A 23 -14.00 -19.53 -5.75
C CYS A 23 -12.48 -19.66 -5.81
N ALA A 24 -11.96 -20.08 -6.96
CA ALA A 24 -10.53 -20.17 -7.18
C ALA A 24 -9.96 -18.77 -6.98
N GLN A 25 -9.14 -18.60 -5.92
CA GLN A 25 -8.50 -17.34 -5.61
C GLN A 25 -7.49 -17.04 -6.74
N ASP A 26 -7.56 -15.84 -7.32
CA ASP A 26 -6.59 -15.42 -8.34
C ASP A 26 -5.17 -15.56 -7.77
N PRO A 27 -4.29 -16.37 -8.37
CA PRO A 27 -2.93 -16.59 -7.85
C PRO A 27 -2.09 -15.31 -7.85
N ASN A 28 -2.53 -14.27 -8.57
CA ASN A 28 -1.87 -12.97 -8.61
C ASN A 28 -2.42 -11.98 -7.57
N VAL A 29 -3.34 -12.41 -6.69
CA VAL A 29 -3.93 -11.55 -5.66
C VAL A 29 -3.66 -12.14 -4.28
N ILE A 30 -2.98 -11.39 -3.43
CA ILE A 30 -2.71 -11.73 -2.03
C ILE A 30 -3.66 -10.93 -1.17
N LYS A 31 -4.65 -11.59 -0.55
CA LYS A 31 -5.52 -10.94 0.43
C LYS A 31 -4.72 -10.59 1.68
N LEU A 32 -4.84 -9.36 2.12
CA LEU A 32 -4.29 -8.92 3.41
C LEU A 32 -5.23 -9.35 4.54
N PRO A 33 -4.69 -9.64 5.74
CA PRO A 33 -5.55 -9.83 6.91
C PRO A 33 -6.36 -8.56 7.18
N PRO A 34 -7.54 -8.66 7.81
CA PRO A 34 -8.31 -7.48 8.21
C PRO A 34 -7.44 -6.51 9.01
N PRO A 35 -7.49 -5.19 8.73
CA PRO A 35 -6.70 -4.23 9.47
C PRO A 35 -7.21 -4.12 10.92
N GLN A 36 -6.28 -4.00 11.85
CA GLN A 36 -6.58 -3.69 13.24
C GLN A 36 -6.73 -2.17 13.38
N THR A 37 -7.95 -1.70 13.50
CA THR A 37 -8.26 -0.26 13.50
C THR A 37 -8.33 0.35 14.89
N ASP A 38 -8.31 -0.50 15.92
CA ASP A 38 -8.29 -0.10 17.32
C ASP A 38 -6.90 -0.36 17.92
N GLY A 39 -6.34 0.65 18.59
CA GLY A 39 -5.03 0.52 19.23
C GLY A 39 -4.04 1.61 18.77
N GLY A 40 -2.75 1.29 18.90
CA GLY A 40 -1.67 2.22 18.63
C GLY A 40 -1.52 3.30 19.73
N LYS A 41 -0.65 4.28 19.50
CA LYS A 41 -0.46 5.42 20.41
C LYS A 41 -1.51 6.50 20.17
N PRO A 42 -1.94 7.23 21.21
CA PRO A 42 -2.78 8.40 21.05
C PRO A 42 -2.18 9.37 20.03
N LEU A 43 -3.03 10.02 19.22
CA LEU A 43 -2.62 10.88 18.11
C LEU A 43 -1.54 11.89 18.49
N MET A 44 -1.70 12.60 19.61
CA MET A 44 -0.73 13.61 20.05
C MET A 44 0.64 12.99 20.41
N GLN A 45 0.65 11.75 20.88
CA GLN A 45 1.88 11.02 21.12
C GLN A 45 2.53 10.57 19.81
N ALA A 46 1.76 10.08 18.83
CA ALA A 46 2.26 9.75 17.51
C ALA A 46 2.86 10.98 16.81
N LEU A 47 2.18 12.13 16.85
CA LEU A 47 2.69 13.41 16.33
C LEU A 47 4.01 13.84 17.01
N LYS A 48 4.11 13.69 18.33
CA LYS A 48 5.34 13.98 19.07
C LYS A 48 6.52 13.08 18.66
N LEU A 49 6.25 11.83 18.31
CA LEU A 49 7.25 10.83 17.94
C LEU A 49 7.57 10.81 16.44
N ARG A 50 6.69 11.37 15.59
CA ARG A 50 6.86 11.38 14.15
C ARG A 50 8.18 12.06 13.76
N GLN A 51 9.01 11.36 13.03
CA GLN A 51 10.26 11.87 12.50
C GLN A 51 10.61 11.23 11.15
N SER A 52 11.43 11.93 10.35
CA SER A 52 12.08 11.32 9.19
C SER A 52 13.39 10.68 9.63
N THR A 53 13.49 9.36 9.48
CA THR A 53 14.68 8.59 9.83
C THR A 53 15.72 8.72 8.71
N ARG A 54 16.92 9.17 9.04
CA ARG A 54 18.03 9.31 8.10
C ARG A 54 19.21 8.45 8.57
N GLY A 55 19.47 7.34 7.86
CA GLY A 55 20.64 6.50 8.13
C GLY A 55 20.54 5.56 9.34
N ASN A 56 19.40 5.50 10.03
CA ASN A 56 19.19 4.61 11.18
C ASN A 56 18.14 3.52 10.89
N PHE A 57 18.19 2.98 9.67
CA PHE A 57 17.37 1.86 9.28
C PHE A 57 18.00 0.55 9.79
N GLY A 58 17.17 -0.26 10.45
CA GLY A 58 17.57 -1.56 10.98
C GLY A 58 17.68 -2.63 9.90
N PRO A 59 17.85 -3.89 10.34
CA PRO A 59 18.05 -5.01 9.44
C PRO A 59 16.86 -5.24 8.52
N GLU A 60 17.10 -6.03 7.48
CA GLU A 60 16.14 -6.43 6.44
C GLU A 60 15.02 -7.36 6.96
N GLU A 61 14.66 -7.25 8.23
CA GLU A 61 13.61 -8.07 8.84
C GLU A 61 12.25 -7.68 8.26
N LYS A 62 11.58 -8.65 7.64
CA LYS A 62 10.26 -8.45 7.02
C LYS A 62 9.24 -8.01 8.06
N LEU A 63 8.42 -7.04 7.69
CA LEU A 63 7.23 -6.72 8.46
C LEU A 63 6.25 -7.90 8.43
N SER A 64 5.55 -8.14 9.54
CA SER A 64 4.47 -9.12 9.54
C SER A 64 3.38 -8.72 8.55
N MET A 65 2.65 -9.71 8.00
CA MET A 65 1.51 -9.42 7.12
C MET A 65 0.45 -8.56 7.80
N GLN A 66 0.28 -8.70 9.13
CA GLN A 66 -0.64 -7.86 9.89
C GLN A 66 -0.15 -6.41 9.98
N THR A 67 1.15 -6.20 10.24
CA THR A 67 1.75 -4.86 10.25
C THR A 67 1.65 -4.20 8.88
N LEU A 68 1.91 -4.94 7.80
CA LEU A 68 1.77 -4.45 6.43
C LEU A 68 0.31 -4.09 6.11
N SER A 69 -0.64 -4.94 6.52
CA SER A 69 -2.08 -4.68 6.37
C SER A 69 -2.50 -3.38 7.06
N ASN A 70 -2.12 -3.24 8.33
CA ASN A 70 -2.44 -2.05 9.14
C ASN A 70 -1.84 -0.78 8.52
N LEU A 71 -0.58 -0.85 8.08
CA LEU A 71 0.15 0.25 7.43
C LEU A 71 -0.54 0.70 6.13
N LEU A 72 -0.90 -0.24 5.26
CA LEU A 72 -1.54 0.07 3.98
C LEU A 72 -2.98 0.59 4.19
N TRP A 73 -3.70 0.06 5.19
CA TRP A 73 -4.99 0.62 5.57
C TRP A 73 -4.84 2.05 6.12
N ALA A 74 -3.89 2.29 6.99
CA ALA A 74 -3.61 3.64 7.50
C ALA A 74 -3.26 4.60 6.36
N ALA A 75 -2.48 4.15 5.37
CA ALA A 75 -2.07 4.94 4.22
C ALA A 75 -3.24 5.44 3.39
N ASP A 76 -4.07 4.53 2.84
CA ASP A 76 -5.16 4.88 1.93
C ASP A 76 -6.28 3.81 1.92
N GLY A 77 -6.52 3.13 3.05
CA GLY A 77 -7.56 2.10 3.16
C GLY A 77 -8.97 2.68 3.23
N VAL A 78 -9.96 1.86 2.89
CA VAL A 78 -11.38 2.22 3.03
C VAL A 78 -11.74 2.23 4.51
N ASN A 79 -12.26 3.35 5.01
CA ASN A 79 -12.60 3.54 6.42
C ASN A 79 -14.08 3.88 6.68
N ARG A 80 -14.88 4.06 5.63
CA ARG A 80 -16.31 4.39 5.75
C ARG A 80 -17.07 4.07 4.46
N PRO A 81 -18.42 4.09 4.46
CA PRO A 81 -19.25 3.81 3.29
C PRO A 81 -18.86 4.63 2.06
N ASN A 82 -19.27 4.18 0.88
CA ASN A 82 -19.01 4.80 -0.42
C ASN A 82 -17.52 4.82 -0.82
N ASN A 83 -16.73 3.87 -0.30
CA ASN A 83 -15.30 3.72 -0.58
C ASN A 83 -14.44 4.94 -0.22
N PHE A 84 -14.92 5.77 0.72
CA PHE A 84 -14.09 6.82 1.27
C PHE A 84 -12.92 6.24 2.05
N ARG A 85 -11.78 6.95 2.01
CA ARG A 85 -10.50 6.42 2.49
C ARG A 85 -9.97 7.20 3.68
N THR A 86 -8.96 6.63 4.31
CA THR A 86 -8.22 7.26 5.42
C THR A 86 -7.53 8.55 5.01
N ALA A 87 -6.99 8.62 3.79
CA ALA A 87 -6.39 9.83 3.26
C ALA A 87 -7.42 10.66 2.46
N PRO A 88 -7.40 12.01 2.58
CA PRO A 88 -8.16 12.87 1.70
C PRO A 88 -7.61 12.83 0.28
N SER A 89 -8.47 13.10 -0.70
CA SER A 89 -8.08 13.23 -2.09
C SER A 89 -8.75 14.44 -2.73
N ALA A 90 -7.98 15.30 -3.37
CA ALA A 90 -8.49 16.46 -4.09
C ALA A 90 -9.56 16.01 -5.09
N ALA A 91 -10.69 16.71 -5.09
CA ALA A 91 -11.86 16.41 -5.93
C ALA A 91 -12.33 14.94 -5.90
N GLY A 92 -11.94 14.16 -4.88
CA GLY A 92 -12.28 12.73 -4.78
C GLY A 92 -11.62 11.85 -5.85
N TRP A 93 -10.52 12.27 -6.45
CA TRP A 93 -9.88 11.56 -7.57
C TRP A 93 -9.37 10.18 -7.21
N HIS A 94 -8.87 10.00 -5.98
CA HIS A 94 -8.18 8.78 -5.58
C HIS A 94 -7.18 8.31 -6.66
N ASN A 95 -6.39 9.27 -7.15
CA ASN A 95 -5.50 9.09 -8.27
C ASN A 95 -4.10 8.60 -7.91
N ILE A 96 -3.82 8.40 -6.62
CA ILE A 96 -2.54 7.86 -6.17
C ILE A 96 -2.63 6.35 -6.03
N GLU A 97 -1.80 5.65 -6.78
CA GLU A 97 -1.57 4.23 -6.68
C GLU A 97 -0.37 3.97 -5.78
N ILE A 98 -0.49 3.01 -4.85
CA ILE A 98 0.57 2.66 -3.92
C ILE A 98 1.18 1.34 -4.36
N TYR A 99 2.38 1.39 -4.93
CA TYR A 99 3.18 0.23 -5.20
C TYR A 99 4.00 -0.12 -3.96
N VAL A 100 4.09 -1.42 -3.69
CA VAL A 100 4.72 -2.00 -2.50
C VAL A 100 5.91 -2.85 -2.97
N ALA A 101 7.13 -2.38 -2.76
CA ALA A 101 8.34 -3.10 -3.10
C ALA A 101 8.94 -3.74 -1.86
N THR A 102 9.11 -5.07 -1.91
CA THR A 102 9.74 -5.91 -0.86
C THR A 102 10.78 -6.82 -1.48
N ALA A 103 11.51 -7.58 -0.66
CA ALA A 103 12.41 -8.63 -1.16
C ALA A 103 11.67 -9.74 -1.95
N ASP A 104 10.36 -9.92 -1.69
CA ASP A 104 9.55 -10.95 -2.36
C ASP A 104 9.00 -10.48 -3.71
N GLY A 105 9.14 -9.20 -4.04
CA GLY A 105 8.69 -8.63 -5.31
C GLY A 105 8.02 -7.26 -5.21
N LEU A 106 7.37 -6.92 -6.30
CA LEU A 106 6.60 -5.70 -6.49
C LEU A 106 5.11 -6.01 -6.52
N PHE A 107 4.35 -5.24 -5.75
CA PHE A 107 2.91 -5.40 -5.63
C PHE A 107 2.22 -4.05 -5.81
N LEU A 108 0.96 -4.08 -6.25
CA LEU A 108 0.07 -2.92 -6.25
C LEU A 108 -1.00 -3.12 -5.17
N PHE A 109 -1.12 -2.17 -4.26
CA PHE A 109 -2.16 -2.18 -3.25
C PHE A 109 -3.53 -1.84 -3.86
N ASP A 110 -4.51 -2.71 -3.63
CA ASP A 110 -5.90 -2.49 -3.95
C ASP A 110 -6.67 -2.17 -2.66
N PRO A 111 -6.97 -0.89 -2.39
CA PRO A 111 -7.63 -0.49 -1.15
C PRO A 111 -9.09 -0.94 -1.06
N LEU A 112 -9.76 -1.19 -2.21
CA LEU A 112 -11.16 -1.64 -2.22
C LEU A 112 -11.27 -3.11 -1.84
N GLN A 113 -10.31 -3.92 -2.28
CA GLN A 113 -10.26 -5.34 -1.96
C GLN A 113 -9.42 -5.63 -0.70
N HIS A 114 -8.71 -4.63 -0.19
CA HIS A 114 -7.69 -4.77 0.86
C HIS A 114 -6.73 -5.92 0.52
N ALA A 115 -6.07 -5.80 -0.62
CA ALA A 115 -5.27 -6.86 -1.21
C ALA A 115 -4.06 -6.29 -1.96
N LEU A 116 -3.08 -7.15 -2.20
CA LEU A 116 -1.93 -6.87 -3.04
C LEU A 116 -2.06 -7.62 -4.36
N LYS A 117 -1.98 -6.91 -5.48
CA LYS A 117 -1.85 -7.50 -6.82
C LYS A 117 -0.38 -7.69 -7.12
N VAL A 118 0.02 -8.90 -7.47
CA VAL A 118 1.41 -9.23 -7.84
C VAL A 118 1.71 -8.60 -9.21
N ILE A 119 2.70 -7.72 -9.25
CA ILE A 119 3.18 -7.09 -10.49
C ILE A 119 4.44 -7.83 -10.99
N SER A 120 5.38 -8.12 -10.08
CA SER A 120 6.61 -8.86 -10.37
C SER A 120 7.07 -9.60 -9.12
N LYS A 121 7.79 -10.70 -9.30
CA LYS A 121 8.47 -11.44 -8.22
C LYS A 121 9.93 -11.01 -8.05
N GLU A 122 10.37 -10.01 -8.79
CA GLU A 122 11.74 -9.49 -8.71
C GLU A 122 11.86 -8.47 -7.58
N ASP A 123 12.97 -8.52 -6.85
CA ASP A 123 13.31 -7.50 -5.87
C ASP A 123 13.74 -6.21 -6.58
N VAL A 124 12.87 -5.23 -6.54
CA VAL A 124 13.10 -3.92 -7.18
C VAL A 124 13.25 -2.79 -6.17
N ARG A 125 13.47 -3.09 -4.88
CA ARG A 125 13.57 -2.07 -3.81
C ARG A 125 14.62 -1.01 -4.10
N ALA A 126 15.75 -1.40 -4.69
CA ALA A 126 16.87 -0.50 -4.98
C ALA A 126 16.47 0.70 -5.83
N ILE A 127 15.56 0.54 -6.79
CA ILE A 127 15.15 1.64 -7.68
C ILE A 127 14.32 2.73 -6.99
N SER A 128 13.83 2.47 -5.78
CA SER A 128 13.11 3.46 -4.98
C SER A 128 14.04 4.53 -4.39
N GLY A 129 15.36 4.39 -4.52
CA GLY A 129 16.38 5.33 -4.07
C GLY A 129 17.31 5.76 -5.21
N LEU A 130 18.21 6.67 -4.91
CA LEU A 130 19.33 7.02 -5.78
C LEU A 130 20.50 6.07 -5.48
N GLU A 131 20.79 5.17 -6.41
CA GLU A 131 21.97 4.31 -6.33
C GLU A 131 23.24 5.11 -6.62
N GLY A 132 24.22 5.04 -5.71
CA GLY A 132 25.59 5.54 -5.94
C GLY A 132 25.73 7.04 -6.18
N GLN A 133 24.64 7.80 -6.20
CA GLN A 133 24.70 9.24 -6.28
C GLN A 133 24.70 9.83 -4.88
N ALA A 134 25.86 10.29 -4.44
CA ALA A 134 25.88 11.24 -3.36
C ALA A 134 24.98 12.42 -3.75
N ALA A 135 24.17 12.89 -2.84
CA ALA A 135 23.50 14.17 -3.03
C ALA A 135 24.54 15.22 -3.40
N ALA A 136 24.13 16.25 -4.17
CA ALA A 136 25.05 17.28 -4.67
C ALA A 136 26.12 17.69 -3.66
N PRO A 137 27.35 18.04 -4.09
CA PRO A 137 28.41 18.48 -3.20
C PRO A 137 27.92 19.54 -2.22
N GLY A 138 28.12 19.31 -0.92
CA GLY A 138 27.61 20.18 0.15
C GLY A 138 26.21 19.84 0.69
N SER A 139 25.50 18.89 0.09
CA SER A 139 24.24 18.39 0.63
C SER A 139 24.48 17.56 1.90
N LYS A 140 23.67 17.80 2.93
CA LYS A 140 23.62 16.94 4.14
C LYS A 140 22.85 15.63 3.91
N MET A 141 22.39 15.37 2.68
CA MET A 141 21.71 14.14 2.31
C MET A 141 22.78 13.07 2.02
N GLY A 142 22.84 12.03 2.86
CA GLY A 142 23.66 10.85 2.64
C GLY A 142 23.16 10.02 1.45
N THR A 143 23.88 8.95 1.12
CA THR A 143 23.42 7.94 0.16
C THR A 143 22.07 7.36 0.59
N GLN A 144 21.29 6.88 -0.38
CA GLN A 144 20.00 6.25 -0.12
C GLN A 144 20.09 4.71 -0.19
N ASP A 145 21.27 4.16 0.11
CA ASP A 145 21.55 2.71 0.05
C ASP A 145 20.61 1.88 0.93
N PHE A 146 20.07 2.48 1.99
CA PHE A 146 19.05 1.85 2.83
C PHE A 146 17.79 1.42 2.04
N ALA A 147 17.55 2.04 0.88
CA ALA A 147 16.41 1.64 0.03
C ALA A 147 16.56 0.21 -0.50
N LYS A 148 17.79 -0.26 -0.69
CA LYS A 148 18.11 -1.63 -1.12
C LYS A 148 17.79 -2.69 -0.06
N THR A 149 18.06 -2.35 1.20
CA THR A 149 18.08 -3.31 2.31
C THR A 149 16.88 -3.16 3.25
N ALA A 150 16.15 -2.05 3.18
CA ALA A 150 14.94 -1.88 3.96
C ALA A 150 13.89 -2.93 3.56
N PRO A 151 13.14 -3.49 4.52
CA PRO A 151 12.15 -4.53 4.23
C PRO A 151 11.03 -4.07 3.30
N LEU A 152 10.75 -2.75 3.26
CA LEU A 152 9.61 -2.18 2.55
C LEU A 152 9.93 -0.81 1.99
N SER A 153 9.59 -0.58 0.72
CA SER A 153 9.46 0.74 0.12
C SER A 153 8.09 0.88 -0.55
N LEU A 154 7.38 1.95 -0.23
CA LEU A 154 6.18 2.37 -0.94
C LEU A 154 6.59 3.35 -2.05
N ILE A 155 6.02 3.18 -3.23
CA ILE A 155 6.19 4.08 -4.35
C ILE A 155 4.81 4.63 -4.74
N TYR A 156 4.67 5.95 -4.68
CA TYR A 156 3.43 6.64 -5.01
C TYR A 156 3.43 7.02 -6.47
N VAL A 157 2.48 6.51 -7.22
CA VAL A 157 2.31 6.74 -8.65
C VAL A 157 1.01 7.50 -8.87
N ALA A 158 1.10 8.65 -9.53
CA ALA A 158 -0.08 9.46 -9.87
C ALA A 158 -0.64 9.01 -11.23
N ASP A 159 -1.87 8.52 -11.24
CA ASP A 159 -2.65 8.29 -12.46
C ASP A 159 -3.23 9.63 -12.94
N MET A 160 -2.58 10.23 -13.92
CA MET A 160 -2.95 11.53 -14.47
C MET A 160 -4.21 11.46 -15.36
N THR A 161 -4.70 10.28 -15.72
CA THR A 161 -5.96 10.16 -16.45
C THR A 161 -7.13 10.66 -15.63
N LYS A 162 -7.06 10.50 -14.29
CA LYS A 162 -8.10 10.92 -13.34
C LYS A 162 -8.11 12.44 -13.11
N THR A 163 -7.02 13.13 -13.45
CA THR A 163 -6.86 14.58 -13.25
C THR A 163 -6.91 15.38 -14.55
N LYS A 164 -7.05 14.70 -15.69
CA LYS A 164 -6.97 15.28 -17.03
C LYS A 164 -7.92 16.45 -17.23
N GLY A 165 -7.36 17.58 -17.64
CA GLY A 165 -8.12 18.80 -17.93
C GLY A 165 -8.55 19.59 -16.71
N MET A 166 -8.14 19.20 -15.50
CA MET A 166 -8.41 20.00 -14.30
C MET A 166 -7.53 21.24 -14.29
N LYS A 167 -8.18 22.40 -14.35
CA LYS A 167 -7.52 23.70 -14.29
C LYS A 167 -8.05 24.51 -13.12
N TYR A 168 -7.17 25.28 -12.50
CA TYR A 168 -7.51 26.29 -11.52
C TYR A 168 -6.82 27.60 -11.90
N GLN A 169 -7.59 28.68 -12.03
CA GLN A 169 -7.11 29.98 -12.48
C GLN A 169 -6.31 29.92 -13.82
N GLY A 170 -6.70 29.01 -14.72
CA GLY A 170 -6.05 28.81 -16.02
C GLY A 170 -4.88 27.83 -16.02
N GLU A 171 -4.33 27.49 -14.86
CA GLU A 171 -3.19 26.59 -14.72
C GLU A 171 -3.63 25.12 -14.55
N ASP A 172 -2.86 24.16 -15.13
CA ASP A 172 -3.05 22.75 -14.89
C ASP A 172 -2.57 22.41 -13.46
N VAL A 173 -3.50 21.99 -12.62
CA VAL A 173 -3.23 21.68 -11.22
C VAL A 173 -3.11 20.17 -10.95
N GLY A 174 -3.27 19.33 -11.96
CA GLY A 174 -3.33 17.87 -11.78
C GLY A 174 -2.13 17.32 -11.05
N ILE A 175 -0.91 17.64 -11.48
CA ILE A 175 0.32 17.14 -10.84
C ILE A 175 0.54 17.73 -9.44
N ALA A 176 0.28 19.03 -9.25
CA ALA A 176 0.47 19.70 -7.95
C ALA A 176 -0.47 19.10 -6.89
N TRP A 177 -1.74 18.88 -7.23
CA TRP A 177 -2.71 18.28 -6.32
C TRP A 177 -2.46 16.78 -6.12
N SER A 178 -1.83 16.09 -7.09
CA SER A 178 -1.37 14.72 -6.91
C SER A 178 -0.26 14.63 -5.85
N TYR A 179 0.68 15.58 -5.82
CA TYR A 179 1.66 15.68 -4.73
C TYR A 179 1.00 15.94 -3.38
N ALA A 180 -0.03 16.80 -3.32
CA ALA A 180 -0.77 17.04 -2.09
C ALA A 180 -1.47 15.76 -1.59
N ASN A 181 -2.13 15.01 -2.50
CA ASN A 181 -2.78 13.73 -2.18
C ASN A 181 -1.75 12.71 -1.66
N ALA A 182 -0.61 12.56 -2.35
CA ALA A 182 0.47 11.66 -1.93
C ALA A 182 1.10 12.10 -0.59
N GLY A 183 1.18 13.42 -0.36
CA GLY A 183 1.62 13.99 0.92
C GLY A 183 0.72 13.59 2.08
N ALA A 184 -0.60 13.65 1.90
CA ALA A 184 -1.57 13.22 2.91
C ALA A 184 -1.46 11.72 3.20
N ILE A 185 -1.33 10.88 2.16
CA ILE A 185 -1.12 9.44 2.31
C ILE A 185 0.18 9.18 3.09
N SER A 186 1.27 9.86 2.71
CA SER A 186 2.57 9.65 3.34
C SER A 186 2.61 10.07 4.80
N GLU A 187 1.86 11.11 5.19
CA GLU A 187 1.78 11.51 6.60
C GLU A 187 1.01 10.48 7.43
N ASN A 188 -0.05 9.87 6.89
CA ASN A 188 -0.70 8.73 7.55
C ASN A 188 0.29 7.59 7.81
N VAL A 189 1.17 7.27 6.83
CA VAL A 189 2.23 6.27 6.99
C VAL A 189 3.23 6.71 8.07
N TYR A 190 3.63 7.98 8.12
CA TYR A 190 4.51 8.49 9.16
C TYR A 190 3.92 8.36 10.56
N LEU A 191 2.64 8.72 10.73
CA LEU A 191 1.95 8.61 12.02
C LEU A 191 1.79 7.16 12.45
N PHE A 192 1.46 6.27 11.51
CA PHE A 192 1.45 4.83 11.78
C PHE A 192 2.83 4.34 12.22
N CYS A 193 3.89 4.67 11.48
CA CYS A 193 5.25 4.28 11.85
C CYS A 193 5.66 4.82 13.22
N ALA A 194 5.31 6.06 13.54
CA ALA A 194 5.57 6.65 14.86
C ALA A 194 4.82 5.92 15.98
N SER A 195 3.58 5.50 15.71
CA SER A 195 2.77 4.69 16.63
C SER A 195 3.40 3.32 16.89
N GLU A 196 3.85 2.66 15.84
CA GLU A 196 4.37 1.28 15.90
C GLU A 196 5.87 1.21 16.21
N GLY A 197 6.56 2.34 16.33
CA GLY A 197 8.01 2.37 16.58
C GLY A 197 8.83 1.95 15.36
N LEU A 198 8.36 2.28 14.16
CA LEU A 198 9.05 2.00 12.90
C LEU A 198 9.80 3.23 12.40
N ALA A 199 10.95 2.98 11.76
CA ALA A 199 11.71 3.98 11.02
C ALA A 199 11.03 4.26 9.68
N CYS A 200 10.95 5.55 9.29
CA CYS A 200 10.26 5.96 8.08
C CYS A 200 10.91 7.19 7.45
N ILE A 201 10.97 7.24 6.12
CA ILE A 201 11.39 8.42 5.36
C ILE A 201 10.74 8.50 3.99
N ILE A 202 10.13 9.67 3.69
CA ILE A 202 9.65 10.01 2.34
C ILE A 202 10.79 10.65 1.53
N ARG A 203 10.79 10.43 0.20
CA ARG A 203 11.77 10.96 -0.73
C ARG A 203 11.12 11.33 -2.06
N ALA A 204 11.62 12.40 -2.67
CA ALA A 204 11.27 12.80 -4.03
C ALA A 204 12.45 12.60 -5.02
N MET A 205 13.66 12.33 -4.50
CA MET A 205 14.85 12.13 -5.31
C MET A 205 15.07 10.65 -5.57
N PHE A 206 14.65 10.19 -6.75
CA PHE A 206 14.85 8.84 -7.29
C PHE A 206 14.73 8.91 -8.82
N ASP A 207 15.16 7.88 -9.53
CA ASP A 207 15.05 7.81 -10.99
C ASP A 207 13.61 7.45 -11.40
N GLN A 208 12.80 8.47 -11.70
CA GLN A 208 11.41 8.31 -12.11
C GLN A 208 11.26 7.52 -13.42
N ALA A 209 12.19 7.71 -14.37
CA ALA A 209 12.15 7.00 -15.65
C ALA A 209 12.46 5.51 -15.47
N LYS A 210 13.44 5.17 -14.62
CA LYS A 210 13.78 3.80 -14.26
C LYS A 210 12.62 3.11 -13.55
N VAL A 211 11.95 3.80 -12.60
CA VAL A 211 10.75 3.28 -11.94
C VAL A 211 9.64 3.04 -12.97
N ALA A 212 9.34 4.01 -13.82
CA ALA A 212 8.28 3.88 -14.81
C ALA A 212 8.51 2.70 -15.76
N SER A 213 9.73 2.53 -16.25
CA SER A 213 10.08 1.41 -17.15
C SER A 213 10.04 0.06 -16.44
N THR A 214 10.58 -0.05 -15.21
CA THR A 214 10.59 -1.30 -14.44
C THR A 214 9.18 -1.76 -14.04
N PHE A 215 8.32 -0.82 -13.64
CA PHE A 215 6.93 -1.10 -13.27
C PHE A 215 6.01 -1.25 -14.50
N LYS A 216 6.53 -0.98 -15.70
CA LYS A 216 5.77 -0.97 -16.97
C LYS A 216 4.56 -0.03 -16.90
N LEU A 217 4.79 1.15 -16.33
CA LEU A 217 3.75 2.16 -16.17
C LEU A 217 3.33 2.74 -17.53
N ARG A 218 2.07 3.14 -17.62
CA ARG A 218 1.54 3.87 -18.77
C ARG A 218 2.11 5.29 -18.80
N PRO A 219 2.13 5.98 -19.94
CA PRO A 219 2.65 7.35 -20.04
C PRO A 219 1.98 8.37 -19.10
N GLU A 220 0.71 8.10 -18.73
CA GLU A 220 -0.07 8.93 -17.82
C GLU A 220 0.18 8.61 -16.35
N GLU A 221 0.86 7.50 -16.05
CA GLU A 221 1.21 7.09 -14.68
C GLU A 221 2.58 7.65 -14.33
N LYS A 222 2.64 8.54 -13.35
CA LYS A 222 3.86 9.25 -12.97
C LYS A 222 4.29 8.88 -11.55
N PRO A 223 5.46 8.23 -11.38
CA PRO A 223 6.05 8.05 -10.05
C PRO A 223 6.41 9.42 -9.48
N ILE A 224 5.92 9.76 -8.30
CA ILE A 224 6.09 11.11 -7.74
C ILE A 224 6.85 11.14 -6.41
N LEU A 225 6.63 10.16 -5.55
CA LEU A 225 7.29 10.06 -4.24
C LEU A 225 7.59 8.59 -3.92
N THR A 226 8.60 8.36 -3.08
CA THR A 226 8.88 7.06 -2.49
C THR A 226 8.95 7.19 -0.97
N GLN A 227 8.61 6.13 -0.23
CA GLN A 227 8.66 6.14 1.23
C GLN A 227 9.20 4.80 1.72
N THR A 228 10.30 4.81 2.45
CA THR A 228 10.94 3.60 2.97
C THR A 228 10.59 3.41 4.43
N ILE A 229 10.26 2.17 4.80
CA ILE A 229 9.86 1.77 6.14
C ILE A 229 10.70 0.56 6.58
N ALA A 230 11.18 0.57 7.83
CA ALA A 230 11.93 -0.52 8.45
C ALA A 230 11.82 -0.47 9.97
N GLN A 231 12.41 -1.45 10.66
CA GLN A 231 12.72 -1.32 12.08
C GLN A 231 13.82 -0.26 12.28
N PHE A 232 13.91 0.33 13.48
CA PHE A 232 15.08 1.10 13.83
C PHE A 232 16.30 0.17 14.00
N LYS A 233 17.47 0.67 13.64
CA LYS A 233 18.73 0.02 13.99
C LYS A 233 18.88 0.03 15.50
N LYS A 234 19.07 -1.15 16.08
CA LYS A 234 19.38 -1.33 17.50
C LYS A 234 20.81 -0.91 17.81
#